data_5719a5a61e11f3afe3cef20cc4b2b62b
#
_entry.id   5719a5a61e11f3afe3cef20cc4b2b62b
#
_cell.length_a   1.000
_cell.length_b   1.000
_cell.length_c   1.000
_cell.angle_alpha   90.00
_cell.angle_beta   90.00
_cell.angle_gamma   90.00
#
_symmetry.space_group_name_H-M   'P 1'
#
loop_
_entity.id
_entity.type
_entity.pdbx_description
1 polymer ?
#
loop_
_entity_poly.entity_id
_entity_poly.type
_entity_poly.pdbx_seq_one_letter_code
_entity_poly.pdbx_strand_id
1 'polypeptide(L)'
;MKIDKILILLFLVFAGFACQDELDTNPTDSTSGDVLFSDVQKANVALNGIYRAMYVAEEWSANWADEEFGVTAFLLTYDLMGEDMVQNEGGSGWFWFDYMYNVKSDYTHKSGRPYSVWFFYYTLISNANSIIASQEVLTGAPSEINSLIGQAYALRAYAYFSLIRFYQQTYVGNENAPGVPIYTEPTTNISEGSPRGTVADVYTQIDADLQQALALLDPDVAAPRTHSSHIDYYVANGLKAQVALEKQDWASAESAATMAMSGGTTMLSHENLANGFAFNNANAGAVLWGLQIIAEQISDTESLFGHMDASTQSYAENARKCVSSWLYNQMADTDVRKQMWWNGPLEVNEPLGTQLSYNQFKFRFSDPTNALGDYILMRHEEMMLIKAEALCMQNRFGEARTILAELMEERDPNYDISGLTDANTLTLNDANGPTTPLNGSSTLLDEIILQRRIELWGEVGRIFDIKRLKTGFSRDFEGSNHTQKLLSRNTLDPEYPDFVMSIPQSEFDGNKNMDEVSDQNPWADN
;
A
#
# COMPACT_ATOMS: atom_id res chain seq x y z
N MET A 1 49.18 64.58 8.96
CA MET A 1 49.13 63.53 7.96
C MET A 1 49.55 62.10 8.44
N LYS A 2 49.85 61.88 9.71
CA LYS A 2 50.14 60.55 10.26
C LYS A 2 49.07 59.98 11.19
N ILE A 3 48.20 60.84 11.73
CA ILE A 3 47.14 60.47 12.66
C ILE A 3 45.94 59.88 11.92
N ASP A 4 45.60 60.43 10.73
CA ASP A 4 44.48 59.97 9.92
C ASP A 4 44.61 58.53 9.39
N LYS A 5 45.85 58.11 9.11
CA LYS A 5 46.12 56.72 8.64
C LYS A 5 46.01 55.68 9.76
N ILE A 6 46.28 56.05 11.01
CA ILE A 6 46.15 55.15 12.19
C ILE A 6 44.68 54.99 12.55
N LEU A 7 43.88 56.06 12.47
CA LEU A 7 42.42 56.00 12.69
C LEU A 7 41.70 55.15 11.64
N ILE A 8 42.12 55.21 10.38
CA ILE A 8 41.55 54.40 9.29
C ILE A 8 41.95 52.91 9.47
N LEU A 9 43.18 52.65 9.95
CA LEU A 9 43.63 51.26 10.20
C LEU A 9 42.91 50.66 11.42
N LEU A 10 42.64 51.44 12.49
CA LEU A 10 41.85 51.00 13.65
C LEU A 10 40.37 50.77 13.25
N PHE A 11 39.78 51.55 12.37
CA PHE A 11 38.41 51.36 11.90
C PHE A 11 38.26 50.10 11.02
N LEU A 12 39.29 49.76 10.23
CA LEU A 12 39.34 48.52 9.42
C LEU A 12 39.51 47.26 10.25
N VAL A 13 40.20 47.33 11.41
CA VAL A 13 40.36 46.19 12.33
C VAL A 13 39.09 45.94 13.13
N PHE A 14 38.33 46.97 13.49
CA PHE A 14 37.04 46.84 14.19
C PHE A 14 35.88 46.38 13.25
N ALA A 15 35.94 46.65 11.95
CA ALA A 15 34.96 46.20 10.98
C ALA A 15 35.11 44.68 10.66
N GLY A 16 36.22 44.07 11.02
CA GLY A 16 36.46 42.63 10.76
C GLY A 16 35.89 41.68 11.82
N PHE A 17 35.38 42.19 12.97
CA PHE A 17 34.81 41.34 14.03
C PHE A 17 33.29 41.43 14.18
N ALA A 18 32.60 42.15 13.30
CA ALA A 18 31.18 42.40 13.44
C ALA A 18 30.26 41.52 12.57
N CYS A 19 30.78 40.47 11.93
CA CYS A 19 29.99 39.64 11.02
C CYS A 19 30.28 38.16 11.17
N GLN A 20 30.28 37.62 12.38
CA GLN A 20 30.29 36.15 12.54
C GLN A 20 28.98 35.59 13.12
N ASP A 21 28.16 36.40 13.75
CA ASP A 21 26.94 35.91 14.39
C ASP A 21 25.65 36.11 13.54
N GLU A 22 25.72 36.76 12.36
CA GLU A 22 24.53 36.97 11.49
C GLU A 22 24.47 35.99 10.29
N LEU A 23 25.40 35.07 10.16
CA LEU A 23 25.36 34.05 9.07
C LEU A 23 24.73 32.72 9.48
N ASP A 24 24.40 32.57 10.74
CA ASP A 24 23.58 31.44 11.22
C ASP A 24 22.09 31.85 11.33
N THR A 25 21.55 32.43 10.29
CA THR A 25 20.09 32.56 10.16
C THR A 25 19.53 31.22 9.72
N ASN A 26 18.98 30.48 10.67
CA ASN A 26 18.04 29.43 10.31
C ASN A 26 16.90 30.07 9.50
N PRO A 27 16.49 29.47 8.36
CA PRO A 27 15.35 29.98 7.61
C PRO A 27 14.17 30.10 8.57
N THR A 28 13.53 31.28 8.60
CA THR A 28 12.40 31.54 9.50
C THR A 28 11.18 30.67 9.19
N ASP A 29 11.19 30.00 8.05
CA ASP A 29 10.10 29.15 7.52
C ASP A 29 10.41 27.64 7.64
N SER A 30 11.59 27.25 8.17
CA SER A 30 11.91 25.84 8.42
C SER A 30 12.39 25.64 9.87
N THR A 31 11.79 24.70 10.56
CA THR A 31 12.25 24.25 11.87
C THR A 31 13.54 23.46 11.68
N SER A 32 14.65 23.85 12.33
CA SER A 32 15.89 23.07 12.25
C SER A 32 15.69 21.67 12.87
N GLY A 33 16.35 20.66 12.32
CA GLY A 33 16.26 19.28 12.82
C GLY A 33 16.52 19.19 14.33
N ASP A 34 17.49 19.93 14.85
CA ASP A 34 17.82 19.97 16.29
C ASP A 34 16.65 20.49 17.15
N VAL A 35 15.86 21.41 16.65
CA VAL A 35 14.66 21.91 17.34
C VAL A 35 13.50 20.94 17.21
N LEU A 36 13.32 20.34 16.04
CA LEU A 36 12.24 19.38 15.76
C LEU A 36 12.37 18.13 16.63
N PHE A 37 13.59 17.63 16.79
CA PHE A 37 13.87 16.41 17.55
C PHE A 37 14.34 16.67 19.00
N SER A 38 14.05 17.85 19.57
CA SER A 38 14.41 18.17 20.95
C SER A 38 13.51 17.54 22.02
N ASP A 39 12.24 17.32 21.66
CA ASP A 39 11.26 16.67 22.52
C ASP A 39 10.24 15.86 21.72
N VAL A 40 9.57 14.92 22.41
CA VAL A 40 8.63 13.97 21.78
C VAL A 40 7.42 14.66 21.13
N GLN A 41 6.95 15.78 21.67
CA GLN A 41 5.79 16.50 21.14
C GLN A 41 6.12 17.13 19.79
N LYS A 42 7.31 17.71 19.65
CA LYS A 42 7.78 18.26 18.38
C LYS A 42 8.09 17.15 17.36
N ALA A 43 8.74 16.08 17.80
CA ALA A 43 9.05 14.94 16.92
C ALA A 43 7.77 14.24 16.38
N ASN A 44 6.66 14.26 17.13
CA ASN A 44 5.36 13.82 16.64
C ASN A 44 4.87 14.64 15.44
N VAL A 45 5.29 15.89 15.25
CA VAL A 45 4.96 16.67 14.05
C VAL A 45 5.60 16.03 12.81
N ALA A 46 6.86 15.58 12.92
CA ALA A 46 7.53 14.86 11.83
C ALA A 46 6.84 13.52 11.52
N LEU A 47 6.46 12.76 12.57
CA LEU A 47 5.72 11.52 12.42
C LEU A 47 4.36 11.73 11.71
N ASN A 48 3.61 12.75 12.12
CA ASN A 48 2.35 13.13 11.48
C ASN A 48 2.55 13.56 10.03
N GLY A 49 3.69 14.17 9.71
CA GLY A 49 4.09 14.48 8.34
C GLY A 49 4.22 13.22 7.47
N ILE A 50 4.77 12.12 8.02
CA ILE A 50 4.85 10.84 7.30
C ILE A 50 3.43 10.29 7.03
N TYR A 51 2.56 10.27 8.03
CA TYR A 51 1.18 9.79 7.84
C TYR A 51 0.40 10.66 6.85
N ARG A 52 0.61 11.98 6.89
CA ARG A 52 -0.02 12.88 5.92
C ARG A 52 0.44 12.59 4.49
N ALA A 53 1.73 12.37 4.27
CA ALA A 53 2.29 12.01 2.96
C ALA A 53 1.63 10.75 2.37
N MET A 54 1.14 9.83 3.20
CA MET A 54 0.53 8.58 2.76
C MET A 54 -0.84 8.74 2.08
N TYR A 55 -1.48 9.91 2.17
CA TYR A 55 -2.81 10.14 1.57
C TYR A 55 -2.96 11.46 0.81
N VAL A 56 -2.04 12.39 0.99
CA VAL A 56 -2.13 13.68 0.29
C VAL A 56 -1.69 13.49 -1.16
N ALA A 57 -2.46 14.07 -2.08
CA ALA A 57 -2.02 14.24 -3.44
C ALA A 57 -0.91 15.29 -3.46
N GLU A 58 0.31 14.83 -3.60
CA GLU A 58 1.49 15.69 -3.78
C GLU A 58 2.15 15.32 -5.11
N GLU A 59 2.86 16.28 -5.68
CA GLU A 59 3.64 16.04 -6.90
C GLU A 59 4.87 15.16 -6.58
N TRP A 60 4.65 13.86 -6.34
CA TRP A 60 5.72 12.86 -6.20
C TRP A 60 6.44 12.65 -7.53
N SER A 61 5.80 13.02 -8.64
CA SER A 61 6.38 13.12 -9.96
C SER A 61 6.00 14.44 -10.64
N ALA A 62 6.74 14.84 -11.65
CA ALA A 62 6.69 16.21 -12.19
C ALA A 62 5.38 16.60 -12.89
N ASN A 63 4.43 15.67 -13.17
CA ASN A 63 3.23 16.00 -13.97
C ASN A 63 1.99 15.11 -13.71
N TRP A 64 1.95 14.31 -12.64
CA TRP A 64 0.89 13.30 -12.46
C TRP A 64 0.17 13.39 -11.12
N ALA A 65 0.05 14.60 -10.55
CA ALA A 65 -0.60 14.82 -9.26
C ALA A 65 -1.98 14.15 -9.15
N ASP A 66 -2.74 14.15 -10.26
CA ASP A 66 -4.07 13.55 -10.33
C ASP A 66 -4.10 12.05 -9.96
N GLU A 67 -2.99 11.31 -10.20
CA GLU A 67 -2.86 9.88 -9.94
C GLU A 67 -1.92 9.56 -8.76
N GLU A 68 -1.54 10.56 -7.95
CA GLU A 68 -0.53 10.44 -6.89
C GLU A 68 -1.09 10.80 -5.51
N PHE A 69 -2.23 10.24 -5.15
CA PHE A 69 -2.92 10.42 -3.87
C PHE A 69 -2.40 9.45 -2.78
N GLY A 70 -1.10 9.24 -2.73
CA GLY A 70 -0.44 8.44 -1.70
C GLY A 70 -0.50 6.93 -1.94
N VAL A 71 -0.44 6.15 -0.86
CA VAL A 71 -0.26 4.68 -0.92
C VAL A 71 -1.36 3.95 -1.67
N THR A 72 -2.60 4.44 -1.61
CA THR A 72 -3.73 3.81 -2.28
C THR A 72 -3.68 3.95 -3.80
N ALA A 73 -3.02 4.99 -4.32
CA ALA A 73 -2.76 5.14 -5.75
C ALA A 73 -1.85 4.02 -6.28
N PHE A 74 -0.81 3.68 -5.51
CA PHE A 74 0.13 2.63 -5.90
C PHE A 74 -0.49 1.23 -5.78
N LEU A 75 -1.34 1.00 -4.78
CA LEU A 75 -2.10 -0.25 -4.67
C LEU A 75 -3.10 -0.39 -5.82
N LEU A 76 -3.81 0.68 -6.18
CA LEU A 76 -4.75 0.71 -7.30
C LEU A 76 -4.06 0.37 -8.64
N THR A 77 -2.82 0.85 -8.86
CA THR A 77 -1.99 0.44 -10.00
C THR A 77 -1.88 -1.08 -10.08
N TYR A 78 -1.55 -1.75 -8.97
CA TYR A 78 -1.34 -3.20 -8.93
C TYR A 78 -2.65 -4.01 -8.91
N ASP A 79 -3.76 -3.41 -8.49
CA ASP A 79 -5.10 -4.01 -8.70
C ASP A 79 -5.50 -3.96 -10.17
N LEU A 80 -5.27 -2.84 -10.87
CA LEU A 80 -5.56 -2.69 -12.30
C LEU A 80 -4.68 -3.57 -13.19
N MET A 81 -3.43 -3.80 -12.82
CA MET A 81 -2.55 -4.73 -13.52
C MET A 81 -2.96 -6.20 -13.29
N GLY A 82 -3.79 -6.51 -12.31
CA GLY A 82 -4.38 -7.82 -12.08
C GLY A 82 -5.55 -8.13 -13.01
N GLU A 83 -6.17 -9.31 -12.81
CA GLU A 83 -7.31 -9.78 -13.60
C GLU A 83 -8.66 -9.47 -12.97
N ASP A 84 -8.68 -9.01 -11.72
CA ASP A 84 -9.92 -8.80 -10.97
C ASP A 84 -10.53 -7.42 -11.14
N MET A 85 -9.71 -6.43 -11.54
CA MET A 85 -10.16 -5.06 -11.79
C MET A 85 -10.06 -4.70 -13.27
N VAL A 86 -11.12 -4.10 -13.78
CA VAL A 86 -11.26 -3.69 -15.19
C VAL A 86 -11.43 -2.19 -15.26
N GLN A 87 -10.63 -1.54 -16.08
CA GLN A 87 -10.88 -0.16 -16.44
C GLN A 87 -11.69 -0.09 -17.74
N ASN A 88 -12.78 0.66 -17.71
CA ASN A 88 -13.63 0.84 -18.87
C ASN A 88 -12.87 1.48 -20.05
N GLU A 89 -13.09 0.98 -21.26
CA GLU A 89 -12.51 1.51 -22.51
C GLU A 89 -12.95 2.92 -22.89
N GLY A 90 -14.00 3.45 -22.27
CA GLY A 90 -14.56 4.77 -22.61
C GLY A 90 -13.63 5.94 -22.32
N GLY A 91 -12.49 5.68 -21.70
CA GLY A 91 -11.54 6.68 -21.30
C GLY A 91 -10.15 6.46 -21.86
N SER A 92 -9.60 7.50 -22.34
CA SER A 92 -8.18 7.75 -22.28
C SER A 92 -7.99 8.40 -20.91
N GLY A 93 -7.08 8.01 -20.10
CA GLY A 93 -6.76 8.79 -18.95
C GLY A 93 -6.57 7.95 -17.70
N TRP A 94 -6.62 8.58 -16.65
CA TRP A 94 -6.21 8.24 -15.26
C TRP A 94 -6.15 6.74 -14.98
N PHE A 95 -4.92 6.24 -14.73
CA PHE A 95 -4.56 4.81 -14.56
C PHE A 95 -4.69 3.94 -15.82
N TRP A 96 -4.94 4.53 -17.00
CA TRP A 96 -4.96 3.76 -18.24
C TRP A 96 -3.59 3.16 -18.59
N PHE A 97 -2.51 3.92 -18.33
CA PHE A 97 -1.14 3.44 -18.55
C PHE A 97 -0.80 2.27 -17.63
N ASP A 98 -1.24 2.32 -16.36
CA ASP A 98 -1.09 1.24 -15.41
C ASP A 98 -1.85 0.00 -15.88
N TYR A 99 -3.14 0.15 -16.20
CA TYR A 99 -3.99 -0.93 -16.71
C TYR A 99 -3.43 -1.58 -17.99
N MET A 100 -2.81 -0.78 -18.85
CA MET A 100 -2.20 -1.23 -20.11
C MET A 100 -0.75 -1.73 -19.98
N TYR A 101 -0.17 -1.73 -18.77
CA TYR A 101 1.24 -2.11 -18.50
C TYR A 101 2.29 -1.19 -19.14
N ASN A 102 1.92 0.02 -19.49
CA ASN A 102 2.83 0.97 -20.12
C ASN A 102 3.70 1.74 -19.12
N VAL A 103 3.41 1.63 -17.82
CA VAL A 103 4.12 2.36 -16.75
C VAL A 103 5.61 2.05 -16.69
N LYS A 104 6.04 0.89 -17.14
CA LYS A 104 7.45 0.46 -17.06
C LYS A 104 8.36 1.20 -18.01
N SER A 105 7.88 1.62 -19.17
CA SER A 105 8.66 2.37 -20.15
C SER A 105 8.98 3.81 -19.71
N ASP A 106 8.27 4.33 -18.71
CA ASP A 106 8.42 5.71 -18.24
C ASP A 106 9.45 5.88 -17.11
N TYR A 107 10.34 4.92 -16.89
CA TYR A 107 11.35 4.98 -15.83
C TYR A 107 12.42 6.08 -16.05
N THR A 108 12.58 6.58 -17.25
CA THR A 108 13.53 7.65 -17.59
C THR A 108 13.03 9.04 -17.20
N HIS A 109 11.77 9.18 -16.88
CA HIS A 109 11.14 10.44 -16.55
C HIS A 109 10.81 10.56 -15.05
N LYS A 110 11.03 11.73 -14.46
CA LYS A 110 10.55 12.08 -13.12
C LYS A 110 9.02 12.27 -13.07
N SER A 111 8.30 11.86 -14.09
CA SER A 111 6.85 11.91 -14.22
C SER A 111 6.22 10.53 -14.31
N GLY A 112 7.02 9.46 -14.28
CA GLY A 112 6.53 8.09 -14.41
C GLY A 112 6.23 7.42 -13.06
N ARG A 113 5.31 6.46 -13.06
CA ARG A 113 4.97 5.65 -11.89
C ARG A 113 6.19 5.00 -11.21
N PRO A 114 7.19 4.47 -11.97
CA PRO A 114 8.40 3.93 -11.34
C PRO A 114 9.17 4.96 -10.51
N TYR A 115 9.18 6.23 -10.91
CA TYR A 115 9.83 7.29 -10.13
C TYR A 115 9.00 7.65 -8.89
N SER A 116 7.69 7.88 -9.03
CA SER A 116 6.84 8.33 -7.93
C SER A 116 6.79 7.31 -6.78
N VAL A 117 6.65 6.02 -7.08
CA VAL A 117 6.65 4.95 -6.07
C VAL A 117 8.00 4.87 -5.35
N TRP A 118 9.12 4.93 -6.09
CA TRP A 118 10.47 4.89 -5.52
C TRP A 118 10.72 6.08 -4.60
N PHE A 119 10.50 7.28 -5.12
CA PHE A 119 10.75 8.52 -4.40
C PHE A 119 9.88 8.63 -3.14
N PHE A 120 8.60 8.26 -3.25
CA PHE A 120 7.67 8.25 -2.13
C PHE A 120 8.17 7.38 -0.98
N TYR A 121 8.42 6.09 -1.22
CA TYR A 121 8.79 5.19 -0.14
C TYR A 121 10.19 5.49 0.43
N TYR A 122 11.15 5.93 -0.38
CA TYR A 122 12.44 6.37 0.15
C TYR A 122 12.34 7.67 0.96
N THR A 123 11.39 8.54 0.66
CA THR A 123 11.09 9.71 1.49
C THR A 123 10.54 9.27 2.85
N LEU A 124 9.64 8.29 2.89
CA LEU A 124 9.16 7.73 4.15
C LEU A 124 10.31 7.11 4.98
N ILE A 125 11.20 6.35 4.34
CA ILE A 125 12.38 5.75 4.97
C ILE A 125 13.29 6.82 5.55
N SER A 126 13.60 7.87 4.80
CA SER A 126 14.48 8.96 5.24
C SER A 126 13.91 9.69 6.46
N ASN A 127 12.62 9.99 6.45
CA ASN A 127 11.94 10.62 7.57
C ASN A 127 11.88 9.70 8.80
N ALA A 128 11.60 8.42 8.61
CA ALA A 128 11.63 7.42 9.69
C ALA A 128 13.03 7.29 10.29
N ASN A 129 14.08 7.26 9.45
CA ASN A 129 15.47 7.23 9.91
C ASN A 129 15.80 8.43 10.80
N SER A 130 15.33 9.62 10.43
CA SER A 130 15.55 10.85 11.23
C SER A 130 14.88 10.77 12.60
N ILE A 131 13.66 10.22 12.67
CA ILE A 131 12.96 10.00 13.94
C ILE A 131 13.69 8.94 14.78
N ILE A 132 14.08 7.81 14.21
CA ILE A 132 14.78 6.73 14.92
C ILE A 132 16.12 7.23 15.47
N ALA A 133 16.89 7.95 14.69
CA ALA A 133 18.19 8.49 15.12
C ALA A 133 18.08 9.49 16.28
N SER A 134 16.91 10.09 16.50
CA SER A 134 16.69 11.06 17.58
C SER A 134 16.43 10.42 18.95
N GLN A 135 16.25 9.10 19.04
CA GLN A 135 15.78 8.40 20.23
C GLN A 135 16.53 8.77 21.50
N GLU A 136 17.87 8.89 21.45
CA GLU A 136 18.70 9.15 22.64
C GLU A 136 18.68 10.62 23.11
N VAL A 137 18.26 11.54 22.22
CA VAL A 137 18.26 12.99 22.55
C VAL A 137 16.84 13.50 22.85
N LEU A 138 15.81 12.73 22.53
CA LEU A 138 14.42 13.09 22.79
C LEU A 138 14.14 13.21 24.30
N THR A 139 13.50 14.31 24.68
CA THR A 139 12.95 14.49 26.04
C THR A 139 11.44 14.24 26.01
N GLY A 140 10.92 13.60 27.07
CA GLY A 140 9.49 13.27 27.19
C GLY A 140 9.23 12.08 28.09
N ALA A 141 7.99 11.65 28.19
CA ALA A 141 7.66 10.43 28.92
C ALA A 141 8.20 9.20 28.16
N PRO A 142 8.82 8.24 28.83
CA PRO A 142 9.37 7.04 28.18
C PRO A 142 8.34 6.31 27.29
N SER A 143 7.08 6.23 27.72
CA SER A 143 6.00 5.59 26.93
C SER A 143 5.65 6.35 25.65
N GLU A 144 5.72 7.69 25.66
CA GLU A 144 5.50 8.51 24.45
C GLU A 144 6.68 8.39 23.48
N ILE A 145 7.92 8.35 24.00
CA ILE A 145 9.13 8.11 23.19
C ILE A 145 9.05 6.72 22.56
N ASN A 146 8.70 5.69 23.34
CA ASN A 146 8.53 4.33 22.81
C ASN A 146 7.49 4.29 21.71
N SER A 147 6.33 4.92 21.90
CA SER A 147 5.28 4.98 20.89
C SER A 147 5.75 5.68 19.60
N LEU A 148 6.46 6.81 19.72
CA LEU A 148 7.00 7.55 18.57
C LEU A 148 8.02 6.72 17.78
N ILE A 149 9.03 6.19 18.46
CA ILE A 149 10.12 5.44 17.83
C ILE A 149 9.62 4.10 17.26
N GLY A 150 8.74 3.41 17.99
CA GLY A 150 8.13 2.17 17.54
C GLY A 150 7.32 2.35 16.25
N GLN A 151 6.57 3.45 16.13
CA GLN A 151 5.87 3.81 14.90
C GLN A 151 6.84 4.09 13.74
N ALA A 152 7.95 4.79 14.00
CA ALA A 152 8.96 5.06 12.96
C ALA A 152 9.60 3.78 12.42
N TYR A 153 9.93 2.80 13.30
CA TYR A 153 10.38 1.48 12.88
C TYR A 153 9.32 0.74 12.04
N ALA A 154 8.05 0.74 12.47
CA ALA A 154 6.96 0.10 11.74
C ALA A 154 6.74 0.73 10.35
N LEU A 155 6.81 2.06 10.25
CA LEU A 155 6.71 2.80 8.97
C LEU A 155 7.89 2.51 8.04
N ARG A 156 9.11 2.36 8.57
CA ARG A 156 10.27 1.98 7.76
C ARG A 156 10.14 0.55 7.24
N ALA A 157 9.70 -0.38 8.09
CA ALA A 157 9.39 -1.74 7.68
C ALA A 157 8.31 -1.78 6.58
N TYR A 158 7.22 -1.04 6.75
CA TYR A 158 6.16 -0.90 5.75
C TYR A 158 6.69 -0.36 4.41
N ALA A 159 7.54 0.67 4.46
CA ALA A 159 8.11 1.26 3.25
C ALA A 159 9.04 0.29 2.52
N TYR A 160 9.93 -0.42 3.21
CA TYR A 160 10.76 -1.46 2.58
C TYR A 160 9.96 -2.64 2.07
N PHE A 161 8.93 -3.09 2.80
CA PHE A 161 8.05 -4.16 2.35
C PHE A 161 7.27 -3.76 1.09
N SER A 162 6.84 -2.51 0.99
CA SER A 162 6.22 -1.99 -0.23
C SER A 162 7.23 -1.93 -1.38
N LEU A 163 8.39 -1.30 -1.19
CA LEU A 163 9.43 -1.19 -2.21
C LEU A 163 9.81 -2.54 -2.79
N ILE A 164 10.14 -3.52 -1.93
CA ILE A 164 10.60 -4.81 -2.43
C ILE A 164 9.51 -5.52 -3.26
N ARG A 165 8.23 -5.38 -2.90
CA ARG A 165 7.12 -5.95 -3.66
C ARG A 165 6.87 -5.23 -5.00
N PHE A 166 7.13 -3.93 -5.09
CA PHE A 166 7.01 -3.19 -6.35
C PHE A 166 8.21 -3.42 -7.28
N TYR A 167 9.42 -3.57 -6.74
CA TYR A 167 10.65 -3.57 -7.52
C TYR A 167 11.34 -4.95 -7.61
N GLN A 168 10.70 -6.01 -7.11
CA GLN A 168 11.20 -7.37 -7.28
C GLN A 168 10.04 -8.39 -7.26
N GLN A 169 10.33 -9.60 -7.72
CA GLN A 169 9.44 -10.75 -7.60
C GLN A 169 9.25 -11.17 -6.13
N THR A 170 8.35 -12.12 -5.86
CA THR A 170 8.10 -12.60 -4.49
C THR A 170 9.36 -13.09 -3.79
N TYR A 171 9.32 -13.16 -2.45
CA TYR A 171 10.44 -13.63 -1.62
C TYR A 171 10.87 -15.06 -1.96
N VAL A 172 9.90 -16.00 -1.94
CA VAL A 172 10.18 -17.44 -2.08
C VAL A 172 10.73 -17.77 -3.47
N GLY A 173 11.97 -18.27 -3.49
CA GLY A 173 12.67 -18.63 -4.71
C GLY A 173 13.46 -17.46 -5.33
N ASN A 174 13.38 -16.26 -4.77
CA ASN A 174 14.12 -15.08 -5.22
C ASN A 174 15.00 -14.46 -4.10
N GLU A 175 15.29 -15.21 -3.04
CA GLU A 175 16.02 -14.72 -1.86
C GLU A 175 17.37 -14.08 -2.21
N ASN A 176 18.05 -14.64 -3.22
CA ASN A 176 19.35 -14.17 -3.69
C ASN A 176 19.26 -13.19 -4.87
N ALA A 177 18.08 -12.89 -5.38
CA ALA A 177 17.89 -11.90 -6.43
C ALA A 177 18.20 -10.48 -5.90
N PRO A 178 18.56 -9.52 -6.80
CA PRO A 178 18.79 -8.15 -6.39
C PRO A 178 17.55 -7.54 -5.74
N GLY A 179 17.68 -7.02 -4.51
CA GLY A 179 16.64 -6.32 -3.78
C GLY A 179 16.59 -4.82 -4.12
N VAL A 180 16.47 -3.99 -3.10
CA VAL A 180 16.54 -2.52 -3.19
C VAL A 180 17.65 -2.00 -2.26
N PRO A 181 18.21 -0.80 -2.49
CA PRO A 181 19.16 -0.17 -1.58
C PRO A 181 18.62 -0.02 -0.16
N ILE A 182 19.44 -0.35 0.86
CA ILE A 182 19.03 -0.28 2.26
C ILE A 182 19.74 0.91 2.93
N TYR A 183 18.93 1.80 3.54
CA TYR A 183 19.35 2.95 4.31
C TYR A 183 18.71 2.90 5.70
N THR A 184 19.53 2.81 6.75
CA THR A 184 19.09 2.72 8.14
C THR A 184 19.42 3.97 8.96
N GLU A 185 20.16 4.89 8.38
CA GLU A 185 20.59 6.16 8.96
C GLU A 185 20.06 7.34 8.13
N PRO A 186 19.94 8.54 8.74
CA PRO A 186 19.62 9.74 7.99
C PRO A 186 20.63 10.01 6.88
N THR A 187 20.14 10.28 5.67
CA THR A 187 20.98 10.62 4.53
C THR A 187 21.01 12.12 4.28
N THR A 188 22.11 12.60 3.70
CA THR A 188 22.32 13.99 3.33
C THR A 188 22.74 14.08 1.86
N ASN A 189 22.83 15.28 1.32
CA ASN A 189 23.30 15.53 -0.05
C ASN A 189 24.76 15.10 -0.32
N ILE A 190 25.52 14.71 0.71
CA ILE A 190 26.88 14.19 0.59
C ILE A 190 26.98 12.70 0.94
N SER A 191 25.85 12.07 1.32
CA SER A 191 25.83 10.63 1.57
C SER A 191 26.06 9.88 0.26
N GLU A 192 26.93 8.86 0.32
CA GLU A 192 27.08 7.96 -0.82
C GLU A 192 25.86 7.03 -0.90
N GLY A 193 25.42 6.71 -2.12
CA GLY A 193 24.35 5.74 -2.34
C GLY A 193 24.77 4.33 -1.91
N SER A 194 23.81 3.48 -1.58
CA SER A 194 24.03 2.06 -1.28
C SER A 194 23.78 1.21 -2.54
N PRO A 195 24.52 0.13 -2.76
CA PRO A 195 24.18 -0.84 -3.79
C PRO A 195 22.86 -1.55 -3.44
N ARG A 196 22.29 -2.25 -4.40
CA ARG A 196 21.19 -3.18 -4.13
C ARG A 196 21.70 -4.31 -3.23
N GLY A 197 21.01 -4.54 -2.10
CA GLY A 197 21.17 -5.77 -1.34
C GLY A 197 20.44 -6.92 -2.06
N THR A 198 20.47 -8.12 -1.48
CA THR A 198 19.60 -9.20 -1.93
C THR A 198 18.17 -9.01 -1.42
N VAL A 199 17.19 -9.71 -1.99
CA VAL A 199 15.84 -9.80 -1.45
C VAL A 199 15.87 -10.21 0.02
N ALA A 200 16.67 -11.24 0.37
CA ALA A 200 16.82 -11.70 1.74
C ALA A 200 17.37 -10.62 2.68
N ASP A 201 18.30 -9.77 2.22
CA ASP A 201 18.82 -8.66 3.04
C ASP A 201 17.71 -7.64 3.35
N VAL A 202 16.87 -7.31 2.36
CA VAL A 202 15.76 -6.38 2.56
C VAL A 202 14.75 -6.95 3.56
N TYR A 203 14.37 -8.23 3.43
CA TYR A 203 13.46 -8.87 4.39
C TYR A 203 14.08 -9.03 5.77
N THR A 204 15.39 -9.20 5.88
CA THR A 204 16.10 -9.19 7.16
C THR A 204 15.98 -7.82 7.85
N GLN A 205 16.10 -6.74 7.09
CA GLN A 205 15.89 -5.39 7.61
C GLN A 205 14.43 -5.15 8.04
N ILE A 206 13.46 -5.60 7.23
CA ILE A 206 12.03 -5.53 7.56
C ILE A 206 11.72 -6.26 8.87
N ASP A 207 12.23 -7.49 9.02
CA ASP A 207 12.03 -8.29 10.23
C ASP A 207 12.67 -7.63 11.47
N ALA A 208 13.87 -7.05 11.32
CA ALA A 208 14.55 -6.32 12.39
C ALA A 208 13.75 -5.07 12.83
N ASP A 209 13.23 -4.31 11.87
CA ASP A 209 12.41 -3.13 12.14
C ASP A 209 11.08 -3.51 12.81
N LEU A 210 10.39 -4.54 12.35
CA LEU A 210 9.17 -5.04 12.98
C LEU A 210 9.42 -5.58 14.38
N GLN A 211 10.57 -6.21 14.63
CA GLN A 211 10.95 -6.65 15.97
C GLN A 211 11.12 -5.46 16.93
N GLN A 212 11.81 -4.39 16.49
CA GLN A 212 11.96 -3.16 17.28
C GLN A 212 10.60 -2.47 17.49
N ALA A 213 9.81 -2.36 16.44
CA ALA A 213 8.46 -1.78 16.50
C ALA A 213 7.60 -2.49 17.54
N LEU A 214 7.52 -3.81 17.50
CA LEU A 214 6.71 -4.61 18.42
C LEU A 214 7.20 -4.50 19.87
N ALA A 215 8.51 -4.43 20.11
CA ALA A 215 9.06 -4.25 21.45
C ALA A 215 8.74 -2.86 22.03
N LEU A 216 8.76 -1.82 21.20
CA LEU A 216 8.51 -0.44 21.62
C LEU A 216 7.03 -0.08 21.67
N LEU A 217 6.20 -0.71 20.85
CA LEU A 217 4.73 -0.50 20.80
C LEU A 217 3.95 -1.43 21.74
N ASP A 218 4.65 -2.32 22.49
CA ASP A 218 3.99 -3.20 23.45
C ASP A 218 3.10 -2.37 24.41
N PRO A 219 1.83 -2.74 24.61
CA PRO A 219 0.90 -1.98 25.44
C PRO A 219 1.35 -1.74 26.89
N ASP A 220 2.28 -2.55 27.39
CA ASP A 220 2.82 -2.40 28.75
C ASP A 220 3.87 -1.28 28.83
N VAL A 221 4.46 -0.84 27.70
CA VAL A 221 5.55 0.13 27.67
C VAL A 221 5.29 1.35 26.80
N ALA A 222 4.35 1.28 25.85
CA ALA A 222 4.00 2.37 24.93
C ALA A 222 2.82 3.20 25.45
N ALA A 223 2.75 4.46 25.02
CA ALA A 223 1.52 5.24 25.15
C ALA A 223 0.43 4.69 24.21
N PRO A 224 -0.83 4.65 24.65
CA PRO A 224 -1.93 4.18 23.81
C PRO A 224 -2.06 4.99 22.52
N ARG A 225 -2.46 4.32 21.44
CA ARG A 225 -2.83 4.96 20.17
C ARG A 225 -4.03 5.89 20.39
N THR A 226 -3.90 7.11 19.92
CA THR A 226 -4.98 8.14 20.02
C THR A 226 -5.66 8.43 18.70
N HIS A 227 -5.13 7.89 17.58
CA HIS A 227 -5.61 8.20 16.23
C HIS A 227 -5.55 6.96 15.33
N SER A 228 -6.60 6.70 14.55
CA SER A 228 -6.68 5.53 13.65
C SER A 228 -5.59 5.48 12.58
N SER A 229 -4.99 6.62 12.23
CA SER A 229 -3.88 6.69 11.28
C SER A 229 -2.55 6.20 11.87
N HIS A 230 -2.39 6.23 13.19
CA HIS A 230 -1.16 5.82 13.84
C HIS A 230 -1.04 4.29 13.93
N ILE A 231 0.19 3.79 13.87
CA ILE A 231 0.48 2.38 14.07
C ILE A 231 0.59 2.09 15.57
N ASP A 232 -0.16 1.11 16.05
CA ASP A 232 -0.01 0.53 17.37
C ASP A 232 0.57 -0.89 17.30
N TYR A 233 0.63 -1.56 18.43
CA TYR A 233 1.09 -2.94 18.53
C TYR A 233 0.29 -3.90 17.63
N TYR A 234 -1.02 -3.71 17.51
CA TYR A 234 -1.89 -4.58 16.75
C TYR A 234 -1.73 -4.36 15.24
N VAL A 235 -1.59 -3.12 14.81
CA VAL A 235 -1.26 -2.78 13.40
C VAL A 235 0.12 -3.30 13.03
N ALA A 236 1.12 -3.16 13.91
CA ALA A 236 2.47 -3.70 13.68
C ALA A 236 2.46 -5.24 13.55
N ASN A 237 1.61 -5.95 14.32
CA ASN A 237 1.38 -7.38 14.13
C ASN A 237 0.67 -7.67 12.79
N GLY A 238 -0.24 -6.84 12.35
CA GLY A 238 -0.85 -6.96 11.02
C GLY A 238 0.18 -6.85 9.89
N LEU A 239 1.10 -5.87 9.97
CA LEU A 239 2.22 -5.77 9.03
C LEU A 239 3.12 -7.01 9.08
N LYS A 240 3.42 -7.52 10.29
CA LYS A 240 4.16 -8.79 10.45
C LYS A 240 3.44 -9.97 9.81
N ALA A 241 2.10 -10.03 9.91
CA ALA A 241 1.31 -11.09 9.29
C ALA A 241 1.40 -11.03 7.75
N GLN A 242 1.34 -9.83 7.16
CA GLN A 242 1.52 -9.64 5.72
C GLN A 242 2.93 -10.04 5.25
N VAL A 243 3.97 -9.66 5.99
CA VAL A 243 5.37 -10.02 5.69
C VAL A 243 5.58 -11.54 5.82
N ALA A 244 5.05 -12.16 6.86
CA ALA A 244 5.14 -13.60 7.07
C ALA A 244 4.37 -14.39 5.98
N LEU A 245 3.22 -13.89 5.53
CA LEU A 245 2.46 -14.45 4.41
C LEU A 245 3.29 -14.44 3.13
N GLU A 246 3.94 -13.33 2.80
CA GLU A 246 4.82 -13.20 1.63
C GLU A 246 6.01 -14.17 1.68
N LYS A 247 6.58 -14.35 2.86
CA LYS A 247 7.70 -15.29 3.11
C LYS A 247 7.26 -16.76 3.19
N GLN A 248 5.95 -17.03 3.19
CA GLN A 248 5.36 -18.34 3.46
C GLN A 248 5.79 -18.91 4.84
N ASP A 249 6.07 -18.03 5.81
CA ASP A 249 6.23 -18.40 7.21
C ASP A 249 4.85 -18.52 7.87
N TRP A 250 4.24 -19.66 7.63
CA TRP A 250 2.83 -19.91 7.99
C TRP A 250 2.56 -19.80 9.49
N ALA A 251 3.51 -20.24 10.32
CA ALA A 251 3.36 -20.18 11.77
C ALA A 251 3.39 -18.72 12.27
N SER A 252 4.29 -17.91 11.75
CA SER A 252 4.37 -16.49 12.06
C SER A 252 3.16 -15.73 11.51
N ALA A 253 2.70 -16.04 10.29
CA ALA A 253 1.53 -15.44 9.67
C ALA A 253 0.26 -15.66 10.51
N GLU A 254 0.00 -16.92 10.94
CA GLU A 254 -1.11 -17.28 11.82
C GLU A 254 -1.06 -16.53 13.15
N SER A 255 0.09 -16.58 13.81
CA SER A 255 0.28 -15.97 15.13
C SER A 255 0.12 -14.46 15.09
N ALA A 256 0.75 -13.81 14.12
CA ALA A 256 0.70 -12.35 13.97
C ALA A 256 -0.69 -11.87 13.56
N ALA A 257 -1.37 -12.54 12.64
CA ALA A 257 -2.76 -12.22 12.28
C ALA A 257 -3.72 -12.38 13.47
N THR A 258 -3.54 -13.44 14.28
CA THR A 258 -4.32 -13.65 15.49
C THR A 258 -4.10 -12.51 16.50
N MET A 259 -2.85 -12.07 16.67
CA MET A 259 -2.54 -10.95 17.57
C MET A 259 -3.10 -9.63 17.03
N ALA A 260 -3.01 -9.37 15.75
CA ALA A 260 -3.59 -8.17 15.12
C ALA A 260 -5.09 -8.05 15.39
N MET A 261 -5.84 -9.14 15.23
CA MET A 261 -7.29 -9.16 15.48
C MET A 261 -7.65 -9.00 16.97
N SER A 262 -6.75 -9.32 17.90
CA SER A 262 -6.99 -9.16 19.34
C SER A 262 -7.04 -7.71 19.81
N GLY A 263 -6.73 -6.75 18.93
CA GLY A 263 -6.78 -5.30 19.21
C GLY A 263 -8.20 -4.70 19.31
N GLY A 264 -9.23 -5.53 19.32
CA GLY A 264 -10.62 -5.08 19.53
C GLY A 264 -11.37 -4.76 18.25
N THR A 265 -10.81 -5.06 17.09
CA THR A 265 -11.54 -5.00 15.81
C THR A 265 -12.49 -6.19 15.65
N THR A 266 -13.54 -5.99 14.87
CA THR A 266 -14.55 -7.03 14.58
C THR A 266 -14.87 -7.01 13.10
N MET A 267 -15.14 -8.17 12.53
CA MET A 267 -15.57 -8.31 11.14
C MET A 267 -16.83 -7.47 10.84
N LEU A 268 -16.94 -6.94 9.63
CA LEU A 268 -18.18 -6.32 9.14
C LEU A 268 -19.31 -7.34 9.10
N SER A 269 -20.44 -7.00 9.72
CA SER A 269 -21.61 -7.86 9.72
C SER A 269 -22.33 -7.86 8.38
N HIS A 270 -23.13 -8.90 8.14
CA HIS A 270 -24.06 -8.96 7.01
C HIS A 270 -24.94 -7.72 6.92
N GLU A 271 -25.46 -7.25 8.06
CA GLU A 271 -26.31 -6.06 8.13
C GLU A 271 -25.58 -4.79 7.67
N ASN A 272 -24.33 -4.59 8.07
CA ASN A 272 -23.53 -3.45 7.60
C ASN A 272 -23.41 -3.46 6.08
N LEU A 273 -23.07 -4.61 5.50
CA LEU A 273 -22.90 -4.76 4.06
C LEU A 273 -24.24 -4.61 3.32
N ALA A 274 -25.32 -5.23 3.83
CA ALA A 274 -26.66 -5.14 3.25
C ALA A 274 -27.22 -3.70 3.27
N ASN A 275 -26.80 -2.89 4.24
CA ASN A 275 -27.14 -1.47 4.32
C ASN A 275 -26.22 -0.57 3.48
N GLY A 276 -25.37 -1.16 2.63
CA GLY A 276 -24.52 -0.44 1.70
C GLY A 276 -23.31 0.22 2.36
N PHE A 277 -22.65 -0.50 3.29
CA PHE A 277 -21.39 -0.04 3.89
C PHE A 277 -20.41 0.39 2.78
N ALA A 278 -19.88 1.59 2.91
CA ALA A 278 -18.84 2.10 2.04
C ALA A 278 -17.50 2.10 2.78
N PHE A 279 -16.44 1.73 2.07
CA PHE A 279 -15.08 1.60 2.63
C PHE A 279 -14.39 2.97 2.65
N ASN A 280 -14.84 3.86 3.54
CA ASN A 280 -14.46 5.27 3.59
C ASN A 280 -14.40 5.85 5.01
N ASN A 281 -14.38 5.00 6.04
CA ASN A 281 -14.36 5.40 7.44
C ASN A 281 -13.26 4.64 8.20
N ALA A 282 -12.17 5.31 8.52
CA ALA A 282 -11.03 4.76 9.26
C ALA A 282 -11.35 4.36 10.71
N ASN A 283 -12.50 4.79 11.25
CA ASN A 283 -12.94 4.45 12.61
C ASN A 283 -14.03 3.37 12.63
N ALA A 284 -14.32 2.72 11.51
CA ALA A 284 -15.23 1.57 11.50
C ALA A 284 -14.64 0.41 12.30
N GLY A 285 -15.49 -0.36 12.98
CA GLY A 285 -15.07 -1.42 13.90
C GLY A 285 -14.22 -2.53 13.26
N ALA A 286 -14.26 -2.68 11.94
CA ALA A 286 -13.43 -3.63 11.20
C ALA A 286 -12.04 -3.11 10.84
N VAL A 287 -11.78 -1.81 10.98
CA VAL A 287 -10.54 -1.18 10.53
C VAL A 287 -9.46 -1.29 11.60
N LEU A 288 -8.37 -1.97 11.28
CA LEU A 288 -7.15 -2.01 12.09
C LEU A 288 -6.32 -0.74 11.86
N TRP A 289 -6.12 -0.37 10.60
CA TRP A 289 -5.33 0.79 10.20
C TRP A 289 -6.02 1.53 9.08
N GLY A 290 -6.29 2.81 9.30
CA GLY A 290 -6.90 3.67 8.31
C GLY A 290 -6.44 5.10 8.47
N LEU A 291 -6.23 5.79 7.35
CA LEU A 291 -5.81 7.18 7.30
C LEU A 291 -7.05 8.07 7.36
N GLN A 292 -7.24 8.76 8.46
CA GLN A 292 -8.34 9.69 8.63
C GLN A 292 -8.03 11.01 7.92
N ILE A 293 -8.94 11.45 7.07
CA ILE A 293 -8.79 12.65 6.23
C ILE A 293 -9.82 13.68 6.66
N ILE A 294 -9.36 14.87 7.02
CA ILE A 294 -10.21 15.98 7.44
C ILE A 294 -10.33 17.02 6.32
N ALA A 295 -11.36 17.86 6.41
CA ALA A 295 -11.72 18.82 5.35
C ALA A 295 -10.58 19.75 4.92
N GLU A 296 -9.68 20.11 5.85
CA GLU A 296 -8.53 20.98 5.57
C GLU A 296 -7.38 20.26 4.82
N GLN A 297 -7.51 18.96 4.60
CA GLN A 297 -6.45 18.11 4.02
C GLN A 297 -6.86 17.50 2.67
N ILE A 298 -7.97 17.94 2.12
CA ILE A 298 -8.53 17.39 0.89
C ILE A 298 -7.80 17.94 -0.32
N SER A 299 -7.57 17.06 -1.28
CA SER A 299 -7.07 17.39 -2.62
C SER A 299 -8.19 17.32 -3.66
N ASP A 300 -9.41 17.67 -3.29
CA ASP A 300 -10.58 17.63 -4.17
C ASP A 300 -10.79 16.24 -4.81
N THR A 301 -10.82 16.15 -6.14
CA THR A 301 -10.99 14.91 -6.89
C THR A 301 -9.73 14.06 -6.99
N GLU A 302 -8.57 14.58 -6.61
CA GLU A 302 -7.27 13.89 -6.60
C GLU A 302 -7.17 12.95 -5.38
N SER A 303 -8.01 11.92 -5.36
CA SER A 303 -8.14 10.99 -4.24
C SER A 303 -8.56 9.61 -4.71
N LEU A 304 -8.43 8.60 -3.84
CA LEU A 304 -8.96 7.26 -4.12
C LEU A 304 -10.42 7.32 -4.58
N PHE A 305 -11.24 8.08 -3.88
CA PHE A 305 -12.68 8.16 -4.19
C PHE A 305 -12.94 8.92 -5.48
N GLY A 306 -12.15 9.94 -5.81
CA GLY A 306 -12.23 10.62 -7.10
C GLY A 306 -11.98 9.69 -8.28
N HIS A 307 -11.15 8.65 -8.10
CA HIS A 307 -10.87 7.64 -9.12
C HIS A 307 -11.76 6.40 -9.07
N MET A 308 -12.51 6.20 -7.97
CA MET A 308 -13.34 5.02 -7.77
C MET A 308 -14.84 5.34 -7.80
N ASP A 309 -15.28 6.46 -7.23
CA ASP A 309 -16.70 6.82 -7.12
C ASP A 309 -17.23 7.49 -8.39
N ALA A 310 -17.88 6.70 -9.24
CA ALA A 310 -18.47 7.18 -10.48
C ALA A 310 -19.87 7.82 -10.31
N SER A 311 -20.37 7.92 -9.08
CA SER A 311 -21.64 8.60 -8.79
C SER A 311 -21.51 10.12 -8.67
N THR A 312 -20.30 10.64 -8.72
CA THR A 312 -19.98 12.07 -8.64
C THR A 312 -19.33 12.55 -9.93
N GLN A 313 -19.27 13.86 -10.14
CA GLN A 313 -18.53 14.46 -11.26
C GLN A 313 -17.01 14.41 -10.95
N SER A 314 -16.44 13.21 -11.03
CA SER A 314 -15.06 12.90 -10.69
C SER A 314 -14.35 12.19 -11.84
N TYR A 315 -13.06 11.90 -11.68
CA TYR A 315 -12.29 11.11 -12.65
C TYR A 315 -12.91 9.74 -12.94
N ALA A 316 -13.55 9.13 -11.93
CA ALA A 316 -14.22 7.83 -12.07
C ALA A 316 -15.40 7.86 -13.04
N GLU A 317 -16.03 9.00 -13.29
CA GLU A 317 -17.13 9.09 -14.28
C GLU A 317 -16.66 8.69 -15.68
N ASN A 318 -15.44 9.07 -16.04
CA ASN A 318 -14.86 8.82 -17.37
C ASN A 318 -13.96 7.58 -17.40
N ALA A 319 -13.34 7.21 -16.29
CA ALA A 319 -12.39 6.10 -16.16
C ALA A 319 -12.82 5.11 -15.08
N ARG A 320 -14.00 4.50 -15.25
CA ARG A 320 -14.65 3.63 -14.25
C ARG A 320 -13.83 2.39 -13.96
N LYS A 321 -13.76 2.03 -12.69
CA LYS A 321 -13.19 0.77 -12.21
C LYS A 321 -14.33 -0.20 -11.95
N CYS A 322 -14.27 -1.33 -12.64
CA CYS A 322 -15.29 -2.38 -12.61
C CYS A 322 -14.67 -3.68 -12.08
N VAL A 323 -15.49 -4.54 -11.50
CA VAL A 323 -15.03 -5.90 -11.21
C VAL A 323 -14.98 -6.70 -12.50
N SER A 324 -14.06 -7.65 -12.61
CA SER A 324 -14.05 -8.65 -13.68
C SER A 324 -15.37 -9.45 -13.67
N SER A 325 -15.96 -9.65 -14.83
CA SER A 325 -17.18 -10.44 -14.99
C SER A 325 -17.02 -11.87 -14.44
N TRP A 326 -15.82 -12.44 -14.56
CA TRP A 326 -15.53 -13.76 -13.98
C TRP A 326 -15.63 -13.72 -12.46
N LEU A 327 -14.95 -12.79 -11.80
CA LEU A 327 -14.96 -12.70 -10.33
C LEU A 327 -16.37 -12.41 -9.79
N TYR A 328 -17.11 -11.51 -10.44
CA TYR A 328 -18.49 -11.24 -10.09
C TYR A 328 -19.37 -12.51 -10.14
N ASN A 329 -19.19 -13.35 -11.15
CA ASN A 329 -19.96 -14.57 -11.34
C ASN A 329 -19.56 -15.72 -10.39
N GLN A 330 -18.45 -15.59 -9.63
CA GLN A 330 -18.11 -16.55 -8.58
C GLN A 330 -18.99 -16.40 -7.34
N MET A 331 -19.60 -15.24 -7.13
CA MET A 331 -20.48 -14.99 -5.98
C MET A 331 -21.88 -15.55 -6.27
N ALA A 332 -22.49 -16.22 -5.30
CA ALA A 332 -23.90 -16.61 -5.35
C ALA A 332 -24.81 -15.36 -5.32
N ASP A 333 -26.06 -15.49 -5.78
CA ASP A 333 -27.02 -14.37 -5.73
C ASP A 333 -27.42 -13.98 -4.29
N THR A 334 -27.14 -14.85 -3.33
CA THR A 334 -27.34 -14.65 -1.89
C THR A 334 -26.16 -14.01 -1.20
N ASP A 335 -25.00 -13.90 -1.86
CA ASP A 335 -23.84 -13.21 -1.32
C ASP A 335 -24.09 -11.70 -1.28
N VAL A 336 -24.11 -11.15 -0.07
CA VAL A 336 -24.39 -9.73 0.18
C VAL A 336 -23.39 -8.79 -0.51
N ARG A 337 -22.16 -9.25 -0.77
CA ARG A 337 -21.12 -8.47 -1.44
C ARG A 337 -21.46 -8.19 -2.90
N LYS A 338 -22.30 -9.02 -3.53
CA LYS A 338 -22.75 -8.80 -4.94
C LYS A 338 -23.32 -7.40 -5.16
N GLN A 339 -23.97 -6.82 -4.17
CA GLN A 339 -24.51 -5.45 -4.23
C GLN A 339 -23.44 -4.34 -4.24
N MET A 340 -22.17 -4.68 -4.00
CA MET A 340 -21.07 -3.71 -4.14
C MET A 340 -20.74 -3.41 -5.62
N TRP A 341 -21.40 -4.08 -6.55
CA TRP A 341 -21.22 -3.88 -7.99
C TRP A 341 -22.55 -3.83 -8.71
N TRP A 342 -22.63 -2.98 -9.73
CA TRP A 342 -23.81 -2.88 -10.59
C TRP A 342 -23.90 -4.09 -11.52
N ASN A 343 -25.05 -4.73 -11.57
CA ASN A 343 -25.33 -5.86 -12.47
C ASN A 343 -26.44 -5.58 -13.49
N GLY A 344 -26.68 -4.32 -13.79
CA GLY A 344 -27.68 -3.91 -14.78
C GLY A 344 -27.08 -3.54 -16.13
N PRO A 345 -27.90 -3.34 -17.15
CA PRO A 345 -27.47 -2.72 -18.39
C PRO A 345 -27.01 -1.28 -18.15
N LEU A 346 -26.45 -0.67 -19.21
CA LEU A 346 -26.15 0.76 -19.18
C LEU A 346 -27.44 1.55 -18.90
N GLU A 347 -27.50 2.19 -17.75
CA GLU A 347 -28.63 3.02 -17.33
C GLU A 347 -28.15 4.38 -16.85
N VAL A 348 -28.93 5.43 -17.16
CA VAL A 348 -28.81 6.72 -16.50
C VAL A 348 -29.70 6.67 -15.27
N ASN A 349 -29.09 6.57 -14.11
CA ASN A 349 -29.79 6.46 -12.83
C ASN A 349 -29.48 7.67 -11.96
N GLU A 350 -30.43 8.55 -11.77
CA GLU A 350 -30.30 9.66 -10.83
C GLU A 350 -30.57 9.17 -9.38
N PRO A 351 -29.72 9.44 -8.40
CA PRO A 351 -28.58 10.37 -8.45
C PRO A 351 -27.23 9.70 -8.76
N LEU A 352 -27.18 8.42 -9.15
CA LEU A 352 -25.94 7.64 -9.30
C LEU A 352 -25.25 7.83 -10.67
N GLY A 353 -25.75 8.70 -11.53
CA GLY A 353 -25.21 8.94 -12.85
C GLY A 353 -25.40 7.75 -13.82
N THR A 354 -24.64 7.69 -14.90
CA THR A 354 -24.67 6.58 -15.85
C THR A 354 -23.96 5.37 -15.28
N GLN A 355 -24.67 4.25 -15.14
CA GLN A 355 -24.13 3.00 -14.62
C GLN A 355 -23.70 2.07 -15.75
N LEU A 356 -22.52 1.48 -15.63
CA LEU A 356 -22.02 0.41 -16.49
C LEU A 356 -22.08 -0.92 -15.75
N SER A 357 -22.30 -2.01 -16.48
CA SER A 357 -22.23 -3.35 -15.91
C SER A 357 -20.91 -3.55 -15.16
N TYR A 358 -20.99 -4.13 -13.98
CA TYR A 358 -19.85 -4.40 -13.08
C TYR A 358 -19.18 -3.18 -12.46
N ASN A 359 -19.73 -1.96 -12.63
CA ASN A 359 -19.24 -0.78 -11.94
C ASN A 359 -19.31 -0.94 -10.42
N GLN A 360 -18.29 -0.46 -9.73
CA GLN A 360 -18.15 -0.63 -8.29
C GLN A 360 -18.94 0.42 -7.49
N PHE A 361 -19.39 0.04 -6.28
CA PHE A 361 -19.97 0.88 -5.24
C PHE A 361 -19.28 0.70 -3.88
N LYS A 362 -18.23 -0.10 -3.83
CA LYS A 362 -17.48 -0.39 -2.61
C LYS A 362 -16.81 0.87 -2.05
N PHE A 363 -16.15 1.63 -2.92
CA PHE A 363 -15.44 2.85 -2.59
C PHE A 363 -16.23 4.06 -3.05
N ARG A 364 -16.75 4.81 -2.10
CA ARG A 364 -17.53 6.03 -2.34
C ARG A 364 -17.10 7.10 -1.35
N PHE A 365 -17.21 8.37 -1.75
CA PHE A 365 -17.05 9.47 -0.80
C PHE A 365 -17.99 9.30 0.40
N SER A 366 -17.51 9.61 1.60
CA SER A 366 -18.38 9.73 2.78
C SER A 366 -19.18 11.04 2.75
N ASP A 367 -18.61 12.08 2.17
CA ASP A 367 -19.26 13.34 1.85
C ASP A 367 -18.83 13.78 0.44
N PRO A 368 -19.65 13.49 -0.59
CA PRO A 368 -19.34 13.86 -1.97
C PRO A 368 -19.27 15.38 -2.21
N THR A 369 -19.96 16.17 -1.40
CA THR A 369 -20.00 17.63 -1.55
C THR A 369 -18.66 18.26 -1.18
N ASN A 370 -18.00 17.68 -0.16
CA ASN A 370 -16.71 18.14 0.34
C ASN A 370 -15.56 17.19 -0.05
N ALA A 371 -15.78 16.25 -0.94
CA ALA A 371 -14.81 15.24 -1.40
C ALA A 371 -14.13 14.46 -0.26
N LEU A 372 -14.87 14.16 0.82
CA LEU A 372 -14.35 13.48 2.02
C LEU A 372 -14.45 11.97 1.92
N GLY A 373 -13.48 11.29 2.50
CA GLY A 373 -13.46 9.86 2.75
C GLY A 373 -12.10 9.44 3.30
N ASP A 374 -12.10 8.52 4.25
CA ASP A 374 -10.88 7.98 4.87
C ASP A 374 -10.34 6.80 4.06
N TYR A 375 -9.02 6.64 4.00
CA TYR A 375 -8.39 5.49 3.38
C TYR A 375 -8.24 4.34 4.37
N ILE A 376 -8.70 3.16 3.99
CA ILE A 376 -8.55 1.93 4.79
C ILE A 376 -7.34 1.17 4.24
N LEU A 377 -6.35 0.91 5.10
CA LEU A 377 -5.11 0.23 4.73
C LEU A 377 -5.04 -1.21 5.25
N MET A 378 -5.78 -1.53 6.33
CA MET A 378 -5.78 -2.84 6.92
C MET A 378 -7.07 -3.06 7.72
N ARG A 379 -7.67 -4.23 7.59
CA ARG A 379 -8.90 -4.55 8.31
C ARG A 379 -8.94 -6.00 8.80
N HIS A 380 -9.89 -6.27 9.67
CA HIS A 380 -10.06 -7.54 10.36
C HIS A 380 -10.14 -8.74 9.42
N GLU A 381 -10.92 -8.60 8.34
CA GLU A 381 -11.13 -9.67 7.35
C GLU A 381 -9.86 -10.06 6.60
N GLU A 382 -8.96 -9.11 6.37
CA GLU A 382 -7.64 -9.43 5.80
C GLU A 382 -6.88 -10.36 6.74
N MET A 383 -6.86 -10.07 8.04
CA MET A 383 -6.19 -10.89 9.03
C MET A 383 -6.85 -12.26 9.18
N MET A 384 -8.18 -12.35 9.10
CA MET A 384 -8.90 -13.63 9.06
C MET A 384 -8.44 -14.49 7.88
N LEU A 385 -8.36 -13.89 6.68
CA LEU A 385 -7.97 -14.60 5.46
C LEU A 385 -6.50 -15.01 5.47
N ILE A 386 -5.59 -14.16 5.99
CA ILE A 386 -4.19 -14.55 6.22
C ILE A 386 -4.11 -15.76 7.18
N LYS A 387 -4.86 -15.72 8.27
CA LYS A 387 -4.90 -16.82 9.25
C LYS A 387 -5.47 -18.09 8.63
N ALA A 388 -6.56 -18.01 7.86
CA ALA A 388 -7.18 -19.16 7.20
C ALA A 388 -6.21 -19.81 6.20
N GLU A 389 -5.52 -19.02 5.38
CA GLU A 389 -4.51 -19.50 4.44
C GLU A 389 -3.34 -20.16 5.18
N ALA A 390 -2.80 -19.50 6.20
CA ALA A 390 -1.70 -20.02 7.00
C ALA A 390 -2.04 -21.37 7.67
N LEU A 391 -3.25 -21.51 8.21
CA LEU A 391 -3.75 -22.78 8.79
C LEU A 391 -3.89 -23.87 7.72
N CYS A 392 -4.44 -23.53 6.55
CA CYS A 392 -4.60 -24.44 5.43
C CYS A 392 -3.23 -24.96 4.95
N MET A 393 -2.26 -24.08 4.80
CA MET A 393 -0.89 -24.43 4.38
C MET A 393 -0.14 -25.28 5.41
N GLN A 394 -0.52 -25.22 6.68
CA GLN A 394 -0.03 -26.10 7.75
C GLN A 394 -0.80 -27.43 7.85
N ASN A 395 -1.70 -27.74 6.90
CA ASN A 395 -2.60 -28.90 6.91
C ASN A 395 -3.57 -28.95 8.11
N ARG A 396 -3.83 -27.82 8.76
CA ARG A 396 -4.81 -27.65 9.83
C ARG A 396 -6.19 -27.30 9.25
N PHE A 397 -6.66 -28.15 8.34
CA PHE A 397 -7.84 -27.88 7.51
C PHE A 397 -9.11 -27.61 8.32
N GLY A 398 -9.33 -28.33 9.43
CA GLY A 398 -10.50 -28.10 10.28
C GLY A 398 -10.55 -26.69 10.88
N GLU A 399 -9.40 -26.14 11.30
CA GLU A 399 -9.30 -24.79 11.84
C GLU A 399 -9.43 -23.74 10.72
N ALA A 400 -8.81 -23.97 9.58
CA ALA A 400 -8.94 -23.09 8.41
C ALA A 400 -10.41 -22.99 7.95
N ARG A 401 -11.14 -24.12 7.92
CA ARG A 401 -12.58 -24.16 7.62
C ARG A 401 -13.40 -23.34 8.62
N THR A 402 -13.05 -23.40 9.90
CA THR A 402 -13.75 -22.63 10.93
C THR A 402 -13.65 -21.12 10.64
N ILE A 403 -12.44 -20.62 10.37
CA ILE A 403 -12.24 -19.20 10.05
C ILE A 403 -12.97 -18.81 8.75
N LEU A 404 -12.90 -19.64 7.71
CA LEU A 404 -13.61 -19.38 6.46
C LEU A 404 -15.13 -19.39 6.66
N ALA A 405 -15.66 -20.33 7.45
CA ALA A 405 -17.09 -20.41 7.76
C ALA A 405 -17.58 -19.17 8.53
N GLU A 406 -16.80 -18.70 9.51
CA GLU A 406 -17.10 -17.46 10.24
C GLU A 406 -17.22 -16.26 9.29
N LEU A 407 -16.30 -16.12 8.32
CA LEU A 407 -16.40 -15.07 7.32
C LEU A 407 -17.65 -15.24 6.46
N MET A 408 -17.89 -16.45 5.96
CA MET A 408 -18.95 -16.72 4.99
C MET A 408 -20.35 -16.63 5.61
N GLU A 409 -20.50 -16.90 6.91
CA GLU A 409 -21.77 -16.68 7.63
C GLU A 409 -22.25 -15.23 7.51
N GLU A 410 -21.33 -14.27 7.53
CA GLU A 410 -21.62 -12.84 7.37
C GLU A 410 -21.65 -12.38 5.90
N ARG A 411 -21.31 -13.22 4.94
CA ARG A 411 -21.27 -12.88 3.51
C ARG A 411 -22.42 -13.51 2.72
N ASP A 412 -22.63 -14.81 2.92
CA ASP A 412 -23.67 -15.58 2.23
C ASP A 412 -24.29 -16.61 3.18
N PRO A 413 -25.51 -16.38 3.69
CA PRO A 413 -26.16 -17.28 4.63
C PRO A 413 -26.46 -18.68 4.07
N ASN A 414 -26.35 -18.87 2.75
CA ASN A 414 -26.57 -20.15 2.09
C ASN A 414 -25.25 -20.83 1.66
N TYR A 415 -24.11 -20.28 2.09
CA TYR A 415 -22.82 -20.84 1.72
C TYR A 415 -22.60 -22.24 2.30
N ASP A 416 -22.28 -23.20 1.45
CA ASP A 416 -21.99 -24.58 1.86
C ASP A 416 -20.51 -24.91 1.74
N ILE A 417 -19.81 -24.90 2.86
CA ILE A 417 -18.38 -25.23 2.96
C ILE A 417 -18.12 -26.76 2.86
N SER A 418 -19.16 -27.61 2.96
CA SER A 418 -18.99 -29.06 3.07
C SER A 418 -18.44 -29.72 1.80
N GLY A 419 -18.66 -29.08 0.64
CA GLY A 419 -18.18 -29.56 -0.67
C GLY A 419 -16.69 -29.36 -0.93
N LEU A 420 -15.99 -28.58 -0.11
CA LEU A 420 -14.56 -28.30 -0.32
C LEU A 420 -13.69 -29.52 0.02
N THR A 421 -12.66 -29.75 -0.78
CA THR A 421 -11.66 -30.79 -0.50
C THR A 421 -10.58 -30.25 0.44
N ASP A 422 -10.22 -31.00 1.47
CA ASP A 422 -9.10 -30.70 2.38
C ASP A 422 -7.76 -30.83 1.64
N ALA A 423 -7.32 -29.76 1.01
CA ALA A 423 -6.05 -29.67 0.32
C ALA A 423 -5.49 -28.25 0.34
N ASN A 424 -4.16 -28.15 0.39
CA ASN A 424 -3.39 -26.91 0.34
C ASN A 424 -2.74 -26.70 -1.04
N THR A 425 -3.32 -27.27 -2.08
CA THR A 425 -2.90 -27.10 -3.48
C THR A 425 -3.83 -26.12 -4.16
N LEU A 426 -3.24 -25.15 -4.86
CA LEU A 426 -3.98 -24.18 -5.64
C LEU A 426 -4.25 -24.75 -7.04
N THR A 427 -5.53 -24.81 -7.41
CA THR A 427 -5.99 -25.31 -8.72
C THR A 427 -6.66 -24.24 -9.56
N LEU A 428 -6.92 -23.04 -8.98
CA LEU A 428 -7.48 -21.87 -9.66
C LEU A 428 -6.59 -21.32 -10.78
N ASN A 429 -5.38 -21.79 -10.86
CA ASN A 429 -4.40 -21.35 -11.81
C ASN A 429 -4.58 -22.09 -13.13
N ASP A 430 -5.48 -21.61 -13.97
CA ASP A 430 -5.62 -22.18 -15.29
C ASP A 430 -4.96 -21.33 -16.36
N ALA A 431 -3.92 -21.89 -16.97
CA ALA A 431 -3.25 -21.34 -18.12
C ALA A 431 -4.19 -21.15 -19.35
N ASN A 432 -5.38 -21.75 -19.30
CA ASN A 432 -6.37 -21.70 -20.37
C ASN A 432 -7.51 -20.69 -20.11
N GLY A 433 -7.37 -19.84 -19.12
CA GLY A 433 -8.39 -18.91 -18.67
C GLY A 433 -9.01 -19.35 -17.34
N PRO A 434 -9.81 -18.50 -16.70
CA PRO A 434 -10.48 -18.87 -15.47
C PRO A 434 -11.41 -20.04 -15.77
N THR A 435 -11.06 -21.18 -15.19
CA THR A 435 -11.92 -22.37 -15.27
C THR A 435 -13.28 -22.10 -14.68
N THR A 436 -14.24 -22.85 -15.14
CA THR A 436 -15.65 -22.88 -14.72
C THR A 436 -15.84 -22.55 -13.25
N PRO A 437 -16.95 -21.89 -12.86
CA PRO A 437 -17.27 -21.58 -11.48
C PRO A 437 -16.88 -22.73 -10.53
N LEU A 438 -16.31 -22.41 -9.39
CA LEU A 438 -15.94 -23.37 -8.35
C LEU A 438 -17.19 -24.06 -7.77
N ASN A 439 -17.97 -24.71 -8.62
CA ASN A 439 -19.18 -25.43 -8.24
C ASN A 439 -18.83 -26.72 -7.51
N GLY A 440 -18.43 -26.61 -6.24
CA GLY A 440 -18.48 -27.73 -5.31
C GLY A 440 -17.36 -28.77 -5.39
N SER A 441 -16.24 -28.50 -6.09
CA SER A 441 -15.09 -29.43 -6.17
C SER A 441 -13.73 -28.74 -6.04
N SER A 442 -13.68 -27.52 -5.51
CA SER A 442 -12.43 -26.80 -5.27
C SER A 442 -11.73 -27.27 -3.99
N THR A 443 -10.43 -27.01 -3.91
CA THR A 443 -9.68 -27.21 -2.67
C THR A 443 -10.03 -26.12 -1.65
N LEU A 444 -9.77 -26.39 -0.38
CA LEU A 444 -9.95 -25.38 0.66
C LEU A 444 -9.08 -24.15 0.42
N LEU A 445 -7.86 -24.33 -0.10
CA LEU A 445 -6.98 -23.22 -0.45
C LEU A 445 -7.57 -22.39 -1.61
N ASP A 446 -8.07 -23.04 -2.66
CA ASP A 446 -8.72 -22.31 -3.77
C ASP A 446 -9.82 -21.38 -3.28
N GLU A 447 -10.65 -21.89 -2.37
CA GLU A 447 -11.76 -21.12 -1.83
C GLU A 447 -11.28 -19.95 -0.95
N ILE A 448 -10.30 -20.19 -0.07
CA ILE A 448 -9.71 -19.11 0.74
C ILE A 448 -9.15 -17.99 -0.16
N ILE A 449 -8.44 -18.34 -1.22
CA ILE A 449 -7.88 -17.37 -2.16
C ILE A 449 -8.99 -16.66 -2.96
N LEU A 450 -10.04 -17.38 -3.38
CA LEU A 450 -11.19 -16.77 -4.03
C LEU A 450 -11.87 -15.74 -3.12
N GLN A 451 -12.13 -16.13 -1.87
CA GLN A 451 -12.75 -15.22 -0.91
C GLN A 451 -11.85 -14.01 -0.60
N ARG A 452 -10.52 -14.18 -0.58
CA ARG A 452 -9.58 -13.08 -0.48
C ARG A 452 -9.69 -12.10 -1.67
N ARG A 453 -9.80 -12.60 -2.90
CA ARG A 453 -9.96 -11.78 -4.11
C ARG A 453 -11.25 -10.96 -4.08
N ILE A 454 -12.36 -11.56 -3.65
CA ILE A 454 -13.67 -10.88 -3.55
C ILE A 454 -13.65 -9.86 -2.40
N GLU A 455 -13.24 -10.29 -1.21
CA GLU A 455 -13.29 -9.49 0.00
C GLU A 455 -12.39 -8.26 -0.08
N LEU A 456 -11.16 -8.44 -0.57
CA LEU A 456 -10.13 -7.41 -0.59
C LEU A 456 -9.96 -6.73 -1.96
N TRP A 457 -10.95 -6.86 -2.86
CA TRP A 457 -10.93 -6.21 -4.16
C TRP A 457 -10.70 -4.70 -4.02
N GLY A 458 -9.65 -4.19 -4.69
CA GLY A 458 -9.28 -2.77 -4.68
C GLY A 458 -8.55 -2.30 -3.40
N GLU A 459 -8.09 -3.21 -2.52
CA GLU A 459 -7.45 -2.84 -1.25
C GLU A 459 -5.98 -3.23 -1.14
N VAL A 460 -5.56 -4.32 -1.77
CA VAL A 460 -4.26 -4.93 -1.44
C VAL A 460 -3.26 -5.04 -2.60
N GLY A 461 -3.66 -4.64 -3.81
CA GLY A 461 -2.82 -4.77 -5.01
C GLY A 461 -2.73 -6.23 -5.48
N ARG A 462 -3.65 -6.66 -6.35
CA ARG A 462 -3.81 -8.05 -6.81
C ARG A 462 -2.52 -8.71 -7.31
N ILE A 463 -1.64 -7.95 -7.97
CA ILE A 463 -0.35 -8.48 -8.49
C ILE A 463 0.53 -9.05 -7.37
N PHE A 464 0.47 -8.53 -6.14
CA PHE A 464 1.25 -9.07 -5.04
C PHE A 464 0.83 -10.51 -4.71
N ASP A 465 -0.48 -10.79 -4.67
CA ASP A 465 -0.98 -12.15 -4.46
C ASP A 465 -0.62 -13.09 -5.63
N ILE A 466 -0.70 -12.60 -6.87
CA ILE A 466 -0.30 -13.36 -8.07
C ILE A 466 1.15 -13.80 -7.98
N LYS A 467 2.06 -12.86 -7.64
CA LYS A 467 3.49 -13.16 -7.50
C LYS A 467 3.77 -14.16 -6.39
N ARG A 468 3.22 -13.94 -5.17
CA ARG A 468 3.50 -14.83 -4.02
C ARG A 468 2.90 -16.23 -4.17
N LEU A 469 1.74 -16.34 -4.82
CA LEU A 469 1.09 -17.63 -5.10
C LEU A 469 1.71 -18.32 -6.33
N LYS A 470 2.56 -17.63 -7.07
CA LYS A 470 3.15 -18.09 -8.33
C LYS A 470 2.09 -18.57 -9.32
N THR A 471 1.02 -17.79 -9.45
CA THR A 471 -0.06 -18.03 -10.39
C THR A 471 0.07 -17.08 -11.57
N GLY A 472 -0.11 -17.55 -12.79
CA GLY A 472 -0.44 -16.67 -13.90
C GLY A 472 -1.93 -16.38 -13.90
N PHE A 473 -2.38 -15.61 -14.91
CA PHE A 473 -3.80 -15.40 -15.16
C PHE A 473 -4.06 -15.13 -16.64
N SER A 474 -5.31 -15.31 -17.07
CA SER A 474 -5.76 -14.91 -18.40
C SER A 474 -6.98 -13.99 -18.29
N ARG A 475 -7.01 -12.96 -19.13
CA ARG A 475 -8.19 -12.11 -19.32
C ARG A 475 -9.04 -12.54 -20.50
N ASP A 476 -8.55 -13.49 -21.32
CA ASP A 476 -9.22 -14.00 -22.51
C ASP A 476 -10.12 -15.19 -22.15
N PHE A 477 -11.38 -14.88 -21.93
CA PHE A 477 -12.44 -15.85 -21.65
C PHE A 477 -13.79 -15.37 -22.22
N GLU A 478 -14.71 -16.26 -22.44
CA GLU A 478 -16.05 -15.93 -22.97
C GLU A 478 -16.80 -15.02 -21.98
N GLY A 479 -17.22 -13.85 -22.45
CA GLY A 479 -17.91 -12.86 -21.63
C GLY A 479 -17.00 -11.95 -20.83
N SER A 480 -15.69 -11.96 -21.11
CA SER A 480 -14.74 -11.03 -20.50
C SER A 480 -15.11 -9.58 -20.76
N ASN A 481 -15.08 -8.76 -19.73
CA ASN A 481 -15.26 -7.32 -19.82
C ASN A 481 -13.94 -6.53 -19.85
N HIS A 482 -12.79 -7.23 -19.97
CA HIS A 482 -11.51 -6.58 -20.23
C HIS A 482 -11.41 -6.04 -21.66
N THR A 483 -10.56 -5.02 -21.84
CA THR A 483 -10.28 -4.48 -23.17
C THR A 483 -9.61 -5.52 -24.07
N GLN A 484 -10.00 -5.56 -25.33
CA GLN A 484 -9.43 -6.46 -26.35
C GLN A 484 -7.89 -6.36 -26.43
N LYS A 485 -7.33 -5.19 -26.15
CA LYS A 485 -5.88 -4.96 -26.14
C LYS A 485 -5.13 -5.77 -25.09
N LEU A 486 -5.79 -6.15 -24.00
CA LEU A 486 -5.19 -6.94 -22.91
C LEU A 486 -5.46 -8.44 -23.01
N LEU A 487 -6.40 -8.89 -23.84
CA LEU A 487 -6.73 -10.31 -23.94
C LEU A 487 -5.55 -11.15 -24.45
N SER A 488 -4.74 -10.60 -25.34
CA SER A 488 -3.57 -11.29 -25.91
C SER A 488 -2.28 -11.12 -25.09
N ARG A 489 -2.30 -10.32 -24.01
CA ARG A 489 -1.09 -10.11 -23.21
C ARG A 489 -0.76 -11.38 -22.44
N ASN A 490 0.47 -11.86 -22.60
CA ASN A 490 0.92 -13.06 -21.92
C ASN A 490 1.19 -12.75 -20.44
N THR A 491 0.27 -13.17 -19.59
CA THR A 491 0.35 -13.03 -18.12
C THR A 491 0.31 -14.40 -17.44
N LEU A 492 0.57 -15.47 -18.20
CA LEU A 492 0.57 -16.84 -17.67
C LEU A 492 1.85 -17.20 -16.93
N ASP A 493 2.94 -16.47 -17.19
CA ASP A 493 4.17 -16.59 -16.42
C ASP A 493 3.97 -15.93 -15.05
N PRO A 494 4.06 -16.68 -13.94
CA PRO A 494 3.89 -16.13 -12.60
C PRO A 494 5.02 -15.16 -12.19
N GLU A 495 6.15 -15.20 -12.88
CA GLU A 495 7.27 -14.26 -12.70
C GLU A 495 7.40 -13.33 -13.91
N TYR A 496 6.27 -13.03 -14.58
CA TYR A 496 6.24 -12.15 -15.73
C TYR A 496 6.97 -10.84 -15.43
N PRO A 497 7.95 -10.43 -16.26
CA PRO A 497 8.81 -9.29 -15.94
C PRO A 497 8.05 -7.99 -15.71
N ASP A 498 6.87 -7.82 -16.35
CA ASP A 498 6.08 -6.60 -16.19
C ASP A 498 5.29 -6.53 -14.87
N PHE A 499 5.34 -7.55 -14.03
CA PHE A 499 4.85 -7.47 -12.64
C PHE A 499 5.80 -6.74 -11.69
N VAL A 500 6.97 -6.34 -12.18
CA VAL A 500 8.02 -5.67 -11.41
C VAL A 500 8.29 -4.30 -12.04
N MET A 501 8.33 -3.24 -11.25
CA MET A 501 8.65 -1.90 -11.75
C MET A 501 10.12 -1.77 -12.12
N SER A 502 10.41 -0.94 -13.11
CA SER A 502 11.77 -0.53 -13.45
C SER A 502 12.31 0.42 -12.38
N ILE A 503 13.61 0.34 -12.10
CA ILE A 503 14.27 1.30 -11.21
C ILE A 503 14.36 2.64 -11.95
N PRO A 504 13.99 3.77 -11.32
CA PRO A 504 14.00 5.06 -12.01
C PRO A 504 15.42 5.50 -12.39
N GLN A 505 15.56 6.13 -13.55
CA GLN A 505 16.83 6.65 -14.07
C GLN A 505 17.55 7.55 -13.06
N SER A 506 16.78 8.34 -12.29
CA SER A 506 17.35 9.24 -11.30
C SER A 506 18.13 8.53 -10.18
N GLU A 507 17.83 7.26 -9.89
CA GLU A 507 18.63 6.47 -8.96
C GLU A 507 20.01 6.18 -9.54
N PHE A 508 20.10 5.75 -10.80
CA PHE A 508 21.38 5.52 -11.46
C PHE A 508 22.20 6.79 -11.64
N ASP A 509 21.54 7.92 -11.93
CA ASP A 509 22.21 9.22 -12.05
C ASP A 509 22.80 9.71 -10.71
N GLY A 510 22.16 9.39 -9.60
CA GLY A 510 22.54 9.86 -8.26
C GLY A 510 23.38 8.87 -7.46
N ASN A 511 23.20 7.59 -7.65
CA ASN A 511 23.81 6.51 -6.86
C ASN A 511 24.99 5.86 -7.60
N LYS A 512 26.20 6.24 -7.21
CA LYS A 512 27.44 5.73 -7.85
C LYS A 512 27.69 4.24 -7.65
N ASN A 513 26.98 3.60 -6.71
CA ASN A 513 27.10 2.19 -6.40
C ASN A 513 26.07 1.33 -7.16
N MET A 514 25.34 1.93 -8.10
CA MET A 514 24.44 1.24 -9.01
C MET A 514 24.74 1.60 -10.46
N ASP A 515 24.62 0.61 -11.34
CA ASP A 515 24.85 0.74 -12.78
C ASP A 515 23.59 0.30 -13.55
N GLU A 516 23.10 1.14 -14.46
CA GLU A 516 21.84 0.89 -15.16
C GLU A 516 21.85 -0.42 -15.96
N VAL A 517 22.99 -0.80 -16.53
CA VAL A 517 23.08 -2.00 -17.39
C VAL A 517 22.99 -3.30 -16.57
N SER A 518 23.58 -3.30 -15.39
CA SER A 518 23.63 -4.49 -14.51
C SER A 518 22.52 -4.54 -13.47
N ASP A 519 22.00 -3.38 -13.03
CA ASP A 519 21.09 -3.29 -11.88
C ASP A 519 19.64 -2.99 -12.25
N GLN A 520 19.34 -2.66 -13.53
CA GLN A 520 17.96 -2.43 -13.95
C GLN A 520 17.14 -3.71 -13.94
N ASN A 521 15.89 -3.60 -13.50
CA ASN A 521 14.94 -4.70 -13.58
C ASN A 521 14.51 -4.95 -15.03
N PRO A 522 14.47 -6.22 -15.49
CA PRO A 522 14.04 -6.54 -16.85
C PRO A 522 12.54 -6.24 -17.03
N TRP A 523 12.14 -6.01 -18.28
CA TRP A 523 10.74 -6.00 -18.71
C TRP A 523 10.57 -6.75 -20.03
N ALA A 524 9.33 -7.16 -20.35
CA ALA A 524 9.06 -8.11 -21.42
C ALA A 524 9.39 -7.62 -22.83
N ASP A 525 9.40 -6.32 -23.04
CA ASP A 525 9.63 -5.72 -24.36
C ASP A 525 11.10 -5.32 -24.62
N ASN A 526 12.04 -5.75 -23.75
CA ASN A 526 13.49 -5.50 -23.89
C ASN A 526 14.24 -6.71 -24.41
#